data_afca0c1e73acb68458097ed099cb2f4f
#
_entry.id   afca0c1e73acb68458097ed099cb2f4f
#
_cell.length_a   1.000
_cell.length_b   1.000
_cell.length_c   1.000
_cell.angle_alpha   90.00
_cell.angle_beta   90.00
_cell.angle_gamma   90.00
#
_symmetry.space_group_name_H-M   'P 1'
#
loop_
_entity.id
_entity.type
_entity.pdbx_description
1 polymer ?
#
loop_
_entity_poly.entity_id
_entity_poly.type
_entity_poly.pdbx_seq_one_letter_code
_entity_poly.pdbx_strand_id
1 'polypeptide(L)'
;DLKLPNSQEEIYTSWIGDALGVGVQGGFSILFSKKEILLDIFKGWKLYRESLNNTSMLKGNQINTWNGQWLSHYYDQRVYEEEKPFANFDPYKEDKDGIISIETQTWTKILIGISRKYDNSQLLGYIYSIGQTNTTIGFVPFDLSQIRRPIHLYKKMFGMYNSRNAEGLWGTAIGFKTAC
;
A
#
# COMPACT_ATOMS: atom_id res chain seq x y z
N ASP A 1 3.71 -31.68 -18.77
CA ASP A 1 4.76 -30.78 -18.23
C ASP A 1 5.28 -29.89 -19.34
N LEU A 2 4.68 -28.72 -19.52
CA LEU A 2 5.22 -27.65 -20.34
C LEU A 2 6.43 -27.07 -19.60
N LYS A 3 7.61 -27.64 -19.82
CA LYS A 3 8.88 -27.01 -19.47
C LYS A 3 9.11 -25.87 -20.46
N LEU A 4 8.50 -24.72 -20.22
CA LEU A 4 8.88 -23.49 -20.88
C LEU A 4 10.27 -23.13 -20.35
N PRO A 5 11.28 -22.97 -21.22
CA PRO A 5 12.61 -22.52 -20.80
C PRO A 5 12.47 -21.06 -20.35
N ASN A 6 12.41 -20.82 -19.05
CA ASN A 6 12.42 -19.47 -18.51
C ASN A 6 13.81 -18.88 -18.67
N SER A 7 13.91 -17.73 -19.27
CA SER A 7 15.15 -16.98 -19.31
C SER A 7 15.50 -16.45 -17.90
N GLN A 8 16.77 -16.18 -17.65
CA GLN A 8 17.21 -15.56 -16.40
C GLN A 8 16.50 -14.22 -16.15
N GLU A 9 16.25 -13.46 -17.23
CA GLU A 9 15.56 -12.18 -17.20
C GLU A 9 14.09 -12.33 -16.76
N GLU A 10 13.40 -13.35 -17.26
CA GLU A 10 12.01 -13.65 -16.85
C GLU A 10 11.91 -14.03 -15.38
N ILE A 11 12.89 -14.79 -14.87
CA ILE A 11 12.93 -15.16 -13.46
C ILE A 11 13.13 -13.92 -12.59
N TYR A 12 14.08 -13.04 -12.91
CA TYR A 12 14.30 -11.80 -12.16
C TYR A 12 13.11 -10.85 -12.26
N THR A 13 12.50 -10.73 -13.43
CA THR A 13 11.31 -9.90 -13.63
C THR A 13 10.13 -10.40 -12.78
N SER A 14 9.96 -11.72 -12.68
CA SER A 14 8.94 -12.32 -11.83
C SER A 14 9.18 -12.02 -10.34
N TRP A 15 10.41 -12.16 -9.86
CA TRP A 15 10.75 -11.87 -8.46
C TRP A 15 10.57 -10.39 -8.10
N ILE A 16 11.03 -9.49 -8.99
CA ILE A 16 10.85 -8.05 -8.80
C ILE A 16 9.36 -7.70 -8.84
N GLY A 17 8.61 -8.30 -9.76
CA GLY A 17 7.16 -8.10 -9.88
C GLY A 17 6.41 -8.50 -8.61
N ASP A 18 6.73 -9.65 -8.03
CA ASP A 18 6.16 -10.10 -6.76
C ASP A 18 6.51 -9.15 -5.61
N ALA A 19 7.76 -8.72 -5.52
CA ALA A 19 8.23 -7.80 -4.50
C ALA A 19 7.62 -6.40 -4.62
N LEU A 20 7.15 -5.97 -5.81
CA LEU A 20 6.45 -4.69 -6.03
C LEU A 20 4.96 -4.75 -5.66
N GLY A 21 4.43 -5.90 -5.30
CA GLY A 21 3.07 -6.03 -4.81
C GLY A 21 2.85 -5.24 -3.51
N VAL A 22 1.69 -4.64 -3.38
CA VAL A 22 1.28 -3.86 -2.20
C VAL A 22 0.31 -4.70 -1.38
N GLY A 23 0.78 -5.20 -0.23
CA GLY A 23 -0.03 -6.01 0.68
C GLY A 23 -1.12 -5.20 1.37
N VAL A 24 -2.35 -5.72 1.32
CA VAL A 24 -3.54 -5.09 1.90
C VAL A 24 -4.27 -6.04 2.83
N GLN A 25 -5.07 -5.50 3.73
CA GLN A 25 -5.90 -6.31 4.63
C GLN A 25 -6.78 -7.28 3.85
N GLY A 26 -6.93 -8.50 4.38
CA GLY A 26 -7.64 -9.59 3.70
C GLY A 26 -6.73 -10.59 2.99
N GLY A 27 -5.40 -10.45 3.09
CA GLY A 27 -4.44 -11.39 2.52
C GLY A 27 -4.23 -11.23 1.01
N PHE A 28 -4.49 -10.05 0.47
CA PHE A 28 -4.29 -9.72 -0.93
C PHE A 28 -3.09 -8.81 -1.14
N SER A 29 -2.52 -8.88 -2.34
CA SER A 29 -1.56 -7.91 -2.87
C SER A 29 -2.12 -7.26 -4.12
N ILE A 30 -1.76 -5.99 -4.31
CA ILE A 30 -2.12 -5.19 -5.49
C ILE A 30 -0.84 -4.80 -6.21
N LEU A 31 -0.68 -5.22 -7.46
CA LEU A 31 0.36 -4.72 -8.34
C LEU A 31 -0.24 -3.61 -9.21
N PHE A 32 0.21 -2.39 -9.01
CA PHE A 32 -0.30 -1.24 -9.76
C PHE A 32 0.34 -1.11 -11.14
N SER A 33 -0.44 -0.76 -12.15
CA SER A 33 0.01 -0.60 -13.53
C SER A 33 0.82 0.69 -13.79
N LYS A 34 0.80 1.65 -12.86
CA LYS A 34 1.43 2.96 -13.05
C LYS A 34 2.90 2.92 -12.67
N LYS A 35 3.78 3.16 -13.65
CA LYS A 35 5.24 3.11 -13.48
C LYS A 35 5.76 3.99 -12.33
N GLU A 36 5.20 5.19 -12.18
CA GLU A 36 5.62 6.13 -11.14
C GLU A 36 5.33 5.58 -9.74
N ILE A 37 4.22 4.86 -9.56
CA ILE A 37 3.90 4.20 -8.27
C ILE A 37 4.89 3.08 -8.00
N LEU A 38 5.26 2.28 -9.01
CA LEU A 38 6.25 1.21 -8.86
C LEU A 38 7.62 1.77 -8.48
N LEU A 39 8.02 2.90 -9.08
CA LEU A 39 9.26 3.59 -8.72
C LEU A 39 9.21 4.16 -7.29
N ASP A 40 8.07 4.67 -6.87
CA ASP A 40 7.90 5.18 -5.51
C ASP A 40 7.92 4.03 -4.47
N ILE A 41 7.39 2.85 -4.80
CA ILE A 41 7.56 1.63 -3.99
C ILE A 41 9.04 1.26 -3.89
N PHE A 42 9.75 1.24 -5.00
CA PHE A 42 11.17 0.89 -5.04
C PHE A 42 12.04 1.83 -4.19
N LYS A 43 11.72 3.12 -4.11
CA LYS A 43 12.39 4.04 -3.17
C LYS A 43 12.29 3.56 -1.72
N GLY A 44 11.15 3.01 -1.34
CA GLY A 44 10.93 2.47 0.00
C GLY A 44 11.76 1.24 0.33
N TRP A 45 12.27 0.51 -0.67
CA TRP A 45 13.05 -0.71 -0.42
C TRP A 45 14.42 -0.44 0.20
N LYS A 46 15.01 0.74 -0.08
CA LYS A 46 16.23 1.14 0.61
C LYS A 46 15.99 1.26 2.12
N LEU A 47 14.89 1.89 2.49
CA LEU A 47 14.49 2.04 3.89
C LEU A 47 14.09 0.70 4.53
N TYR A 48 13.45 -0.18 3.75
CA TYR A 48 13.15 -1.54 4.21
C TYR A 48 14.42 -2.32 4.52
N ARG A 49 15.46 -2.19 3.71
CA ARG A 49 16.76 -2.80 3.95
C ARG A 49 17.42 -2.28 5.24
N GLU A 50 17.35 -0.98 5.47
CA GLU A 50 17.84 -0.37 6.71
C GLU A 50 17.04 -0.88 7.92
N SER A 51 15.73 -0.99 7.79
CA SER A 51 14.84 -1.55 8.80
C SER A 51 15.17 -3.00 9.14
N LEU A 52 15.42 -3.86 8.14
CA LEU A 52 15.83 -5.25 8.34
C LEU A 52 17.15 -5.37 9.10
N ASN A 53 18.08 -4.44 8.90
CA ASN A 53 19.37 -4.45 9.56
C ASN A 53 19.32 -3.91 11.00
N ASN A 54 18.38 -3.02 11.29
CA ASN A 54 18.30 -2.28 12.55
C ASN A 54 17.26 -2.83 13.52
N THR A 55 16.32 -3.64 13.04
CA THR A 55 15.21 -4.17 13.85
C THR A 55 15.45 -5.65 14.11
N SER A 56 15.90 -5.97 15.32
CA SER A 56 16.00 -7.35 15.78
C SER A 56 14.60 -7.96 15.90
N MET A 57 14.49 -9.28 15.68
CA MET A 57 13.21 -10.02 15.76
C MET A 57 12.16 -9.62 14.73
N LEU A 58 12.53 -8.87 13.68
CA LEU A 58 11.60 -8.59 12.58
C LEU A 58 11.31 -9.87 11.80
N LYS A 59 10.02 -10.20 11.69
CA LYS A 59 9.54 -11.34 10.93
C LYS A 59 9.96 -11.22 9.47
N GLY A 60 10.48 -12.29 8.88
CA GLY A 60 10.93 -12.30 7.48
C GLY A 60 9.80 -12.15 6.46
N ASN A 61 10.17 -11.83 5.24
CA ASN A 61 9.30 -11.77 4.05
C ASN A 61 8.05 -10.89 4.20
N GLN A 62 8.25 -9.62 4.56
CA GLN A 62 7.15 -8.66 4.72
C GLN A 62 7.22 -7.48 3.72
N ILE A 63 7.89 -7.69 2.58
CA ILE A 63 8.10 -6.62 1.59
C ILE A 63 6.79 -6.04 1.06
N ASN A 64 5.79 -6.88 0.78
CA ASN A 64 4.50 -6.42 0.29
C ASN A 64 3.73 -5.61 1.34
N THR A 65 3.79 -6.02 2.60
CA THR A 65 3.19 -5.28 3.73
C THR A 65 3.91 -3.95 3.94
N TRP A 66 5.24 -3.95 3.87
CA TRP A 66 6.05 -2.74 3.90
C TRP A 66 5.64 -1.76 2.80
N ASN A 67 5.47 -2.24 1.56
CA ASN A 67 5.06 -1.38 0.44
C ASN A 67 3.75 -0.63 0.72
N GLY A 68 2.79 -1.29 1.38
CA GLY A 68 1.53 -0.67 1.78
C GLY A 68 1.72 0.45 2.82
N GLN A 69 2.52 0.18 3.85
CA GLN A 69 2.87 1.17 4.87
C GLN A 69 3.63 2.33 4.26
N TRP A 70 4.65 2.03 3.45
CA TRP A 70 5.47 3.03 2.79
C TRP A 70 4.66 3.96 1.89
N LEU A 71 3.83 3.44 0.97
CA LEU A 71 3.01 4.28 0.10
C LEU A 71 2.06 5.18 0.88
N SER A 72 1.45 4.66 1.95
CA SER A 72 0.56 5.45 2.80
C SER A 72 1.27 6.60 3.48
N HIS A 73 2.51 6.39 3.91
CA HIS A 73 3.37 7.39 4.52
C HIS A 73 3.92 8.37 3.49
N TYR A 74 4.52 7.85 2.42
CA TYR A 74 5.19 8.64 1.37
C TYR A 74 4.25 9.63 0.67
N TYR A 75 2.99 9.27 0.48
CA TYR A 75 2.00 10.15 -0.13
C TYR A 75 1.27 11.06 0.86
N ASP A 76 1.53 10.97 2.15
CA ASP A 76 0.99 11.89 3.14
C ASP A 76 1.93 13.08 3.36
N GLN A 77 1.80 14.10 2.51
CA GLN A 77 2.60 15.35 2.58
C GLN A 77 2.51 16.08 3.92
N ARG A 78 1.60 15.68 4.80
CA ARG A 78 1.47 16.28 6.14
C ARG A 78 2.44 15.69 7.16
N VAL A 79 2.98 14.50 6.87
CA VAL A 79 3.84 13.74 7.78
C VAL A 79 5.15 13.29 7.14
N TYR A 80 5.19 13.16 5.81
CA TYR A 80 6.38 12.75 5.10
C TYR A 80 7.34 13.91 4.89
N GLU A 81 8.58 13.73 5.29
CA GLU A 81 9.69 14.64 5.08
C GLU A 81 10.79 13.90 4.30
N GLU A 82 11.22 14.44 3.14
CA GLU A 82 12.21 13.77 2.29
C GLU A 82 13.58 13.64 2.96
N GLU A 83 13.96 14.63 3.77
CA GLU A 83 15.24 14.63 4.52
C GLU A 83 15.20 13.66 5.72
N LYS A 84 14.02 13.32 6.20
CA LYS A 84 13.80 12.44 7.36
C LYS A 84 12.71 11.42 7.07
N PRO A 85 12.94 10.48 6.16
CA PRO A 85 11.90 9.58 5.66
C PRO A 85 11.30 8.64 6.71
N PHE A 86 11.99 8.41 7.82
CA PHE A 86 11.49 7.66 8.97
C PHE A 86 10.74 8.54 10.01
N ALA A 87 10.75 9.86 9.86
CA ALA A 87 10.02 10.73 10.78
C ALA A 87 8.52 10.42 10.73
N ASN A 88 7.91 10.18 11.88
CA ASN A 88 6.49 9.81 12.00
C ASN A 88 6.09 8.52 11.24
N PHE A 89 7.06 7.65 10.93
CA PHE A 89 6.83 6.37 10.27
C PHE A 89 7.05 5.22 11.26
N ASP A 90 5.96 4.67 11.74
CA ASP A 90 5.95 3.51 12.63
C ASP A 90 5.05 2.41 12.04
N PRO A 91 5.59 1.53 11.20
CA PRO A 91 4.84 0.44 10.58
C PRO A 91 4.80 -0.82 11.43
N TYR A 92 5.45 -0.81 12.60
CA TYR A 92 5.71 -2.01 13.38
C TYR A 92 4.60 -2.34 14.35
N LYS A 93 4.46 -3.63 14.61
CA LYS A 93 3.61 -4.19 15.63
C LYS A 93 4.37 -5.33 16.32
N GLU A 94 4.53 -5.22 17.61
CA GLU A 94 5.12 -6.26 18.44
C GLU A 94 4.02 -7.18 18.99
N ASP A 95 4.27 -8.48 18.98
CA ASP A 95 3.40 -9.47 19.59
C ASP A 95 3.84 -9.80 21.03
N LYS A 96 3.13 -10.73 21.67
CA LYS A 96 3.39 -11.13 23.07
C LYS A 96 4.75 -11.82 23.27
N ASP A 97 5.32 -12.36 22.21
CA ASP A 97 6.59 -13.08 22.21
C ASP A 97 7.76 -12.17 21.80
N GLY A 98 7.53 -10.87 21.63
CA GLY A 98 8.52 -9.90 21.21
C GLY A 98 8.86 -9.95 19.73
N ILE A 99 8.07 -10.68 18.93
CA ILE A 99 8.26 -10.76 17.48
C ILE A 99 7.65 -9.52 16.82
N ILE A 100 8.47 -8.81 16.06
CA ILE A 100 8.05 -7.61 15.37
C ILE A 100 7.52 -7.97 13.97
N SER A 101 6.34 -7.49 13.64
CA SER A 101 5.74 -7.60 12.32
C SER A 101 5.39 -6.22 11.76
N ILE A 102 5.23 -6.15 10.44
CA ILE A 102 4.74 -4.93 9.77
C ILE A 102 3.24 -5.02 9.63
N GLU A 103 2.52 -4.03 10.16
CA GLU A 103 1.07 -4.04 10.15
C GLU A 103 0.51 -3.83 8.74
N THR A 104 -0.46 -4.66 8.34
CA THR A 104 -1.06 -4.57 7.00
C THR A 104 -2.04 -3.39 6.93
N GLN A 105 -1.91 -2.56 5.90
CA GLN A 105 -2.79 -1.41 5.67
C GLN A 105 -4.12 -1.79 5.04
N THR A 106 -5.14 -0.98 5.28
CA THR A 106 -6.42 -1.08 4.56
C THR A 106 -6.28 -0.62 3.11
N TRP A 107 -7.07 -1.20 2.22
CA TRP A 107 -7.19 -0.79 0.82
C TRP A 107 -7.45 0.71 0.68
N THR A 108 -8.39 1.20 1.48
CA THR A 108 -8.80 2.61 1.46
C THR A 108 -7.67 3.56 1.80
N LYS A 109 -6.88 3.24 2.82
CA LYS A 109 -5.76 4.09 3.24
C LYS A 109 -4.70 4.19 2.16
N ILE A 110 -4.40 3.08 1.49
CA ILE A 110 -3.44 3.05 0.37
C ILE A 110 -3.98 3.83 -0.83
N LEU A 111 -5.23 3.59 -1.24
CA LEU A 111 -5.83 4.28 -2.39
C LEU A 111 -6.03 5.78 -2.14
N ILE A 112 -6.39 6.17 -0.91
CA ILE A 112 -6.43 7.59 -0.51
C ILE A 112 -5.02 8.19 -0.58
N GLY A 113 -3.99 7.48 -0.12
CA GLY A 113 -2.61 7.91 -0.24
C GLY A 113 -2.23 8.18 -1.69
N ILE A 114 -2.45 7.21 -2.58
CA ILE A 114 -2.17 7.33 -4.01
C ILE A 114 -2.98 8.48 -4.64
N SER A 115 -4.25 8.64 -4.27
CA SER A 115 -5.13 9.69 -4.81
C SER A 115 -4.70 11.11 -4.45
N ARG A 116 -3.88 11.30 -3.43
CA ARG A 116 -3.34 12.63 -3.08
C ARG A 116 -2.41 13.18 -4.17
N LYS A 117 -1.68 12.28 -4.85
CA LYS A 117 -0.76 12.62 -5.94
C LYS A 117 -1.40 12.49 -7.33
N TYR A 118 -2.36 11.59 -7.48
CA TYR A 118 -2.95 11.18 -8.77
C TYR A 118 -4.47 11.29 -8.75
N ASP A 119 -5.02 12.40 -8.29
CA ASP A 119 -6.43 12.62 -7.99
C ASP A 119 -7.40 12.49 -9.19
N ASN A 120 -6.92 12.79 -10.40
CA ASN A 120 -7.70 12.72 -11.65
C ASN A 120 -7.34 11.53 -12.54
N SER A 121 -6.68 10.50 -11.98
CA SER A 121 -6.21 9.36 -12.76
C SER A 121 -7.10 8.15 -12.59
N GLN A 122 -7.23 7.37 -13.66
CA GLN A 122 -7.63 5.97 -13.57
C GLN A 122 -6.38 5.12 -13.32
N LEU A 123 -6.50 4.17 -12.43
CA LEU A 123 -5.42 3.28 -12.04
C LEU A 123 -5.91 1.84 -12.19
N LEU A 124 -5.13 1.01 -12.87
CA LEU A 124 -5.37 -0.42 -12.95
C LEU A 124 -4.51 -1.13 -11.90
N GLY A 125 -5.11 -2.01 -11.13
CA GLY A 125 -4.41 -2.91 -10.21
C GLY A 125 -4.67 -4.36 -10.56
N TYR A 126 -3.61 -5.16 -10.58
CA TYR A 126 -3.71 -6.62 -10.63
C TYR A 126 -3.72 -7.14 -9.19
N ILE A 127 -4.80 -7.83 -8.81
CA ILE A 127 -5.04 -8.27 -7.44
C ILE A 127 -4.91 -9.78 -7.35
N TYR A 128 -4.07 -10.22 -6.42
CA TYR A 128 -3.81 -11.64 -6.16
C TYR A 128 -3.65 -11.90 -4.66
N SER A 129 -3.90 -13.13 -4.24
CA SER A 129 -3.70 -13.52 -2.84
C SER A 129 -2.28 -14.01 -2.59
N ILE A 130 -1.73 -13.68 -1.43
CA ILE A 130 -0.42 -14.16 -0.95
C ILE A 130 -0.61 -15.35 0.02
N GLY A 131 -1.64 -16.13 -0.12
CA GLY A 131 -1.95 -17.23 0.78
C GLY A 131 -1.57 -18.60 0.22
N GLN A 132 -1.85 -19.65 1.00
CA GLN A 132 -1.64 -21.05 0.58
C GLN A 132 -2.46 -21.44 -0.67
N THR A 133 -3.56 -20.75 -0.92
CA THR A 133 -4.35 -20.86 -2.15
C THR A 133 -4.11 -19.61 -3.00
N ASN A 134 -3.42 -19.77 -4.11
CA ASN A 134 -3.21 -18.70 -5.07
C ASN A 134 -4.55 -18.33 -5.74
N THR A 135 -5.28 -17.43 -5.12
CA THR A 135 -6.52 -16.89 -5.68
C THR A 135 -6.20 -15.56 -6.35
N THR A 136 -6.50 -15.47 -7.63
CA THR A 136 -6.36 -14.24 -8.39
C THR A 136 -7.74 -13.63 -8.60
N ILE A 137 -7.93 -12.37 -8.20
CA ILE A 137 -9.12 -11.59 -8.53
C ILE A 137 -8.98 -11.06 -9.97
N GLY A 138 -7.74 -10.74 -10.38
CA GLY A 138 -7.43 -10.22 -11.69
C GLY A 138 -7.32 -8.70 -11.71
N PHE A 139 -7.60 -8.10 -12.87
CA PHE A 139 -7.45 -6.67 -13.09
C PHE A 139 -8.67 -5.90 -12.59
N VAL A 140 -8.45 -4.93 -11.71
CA VAL A 140 -9.48 -4.07 -11.15
C VAL A 140 -9.14 -2.61 -11.45
N PRO A 141 -10.03 -1.86 -12.12
CA PRO A 141 -9.86 -0.44 -12.32
C PRO A 141 -10.23 0.34 -11.05
N PHE A 142 -9.40 1.31 -10.67
CA PHE A 142 -9.65 2.26 -9.60
C PHE A 142 -9.79 3.66 -10.19
N ASP A 143 -10.93 4.30 -9.95
CA ASP A 143 -11.11 5.72 -10.26
C ASP A 143 -10.73 6.56 -9.03
N LEU A 144 -9.54 7.14 -9.07
CA LEU A 144 -9.00 7.91 -7.96
C LEU A 144 -9.80 9.20 -7.70
N SER A 145 -10.46 9.74 -8.72
CA SER A 145 -11.32 10.90 -8.57
C SER A 145 -12.53 10.61 -7.69
N GLN A 146 -13.12 9.43 -7.83
CA GLN A 146 -14.23 8.98 -7.00
C GLN A 146 -13.80 8.71 -5.54
N ILE A 147 -12.58 8.25 -5.34
CA ILE A 147 -12.03 8.04 -4.00
C ILE A 147 -11.85 9.38 -3.27
N ARG A 148 -11.42 10.43 -3.97
CA ARG A 148 -11.26 11.78 -3.39
C ARG A 148 -12.56 12.56 -3.22
N ARG A 149 -13.58 12.26 -4.00
CA ARG A 149 -14.84 13.01 -4.02
C ARG A 149 -15.51 13.19 -2.65
N PRO A 150 -15.69 12.15 -1.83
CA PRO A 150 -16.28 12.32 -0.48
C PRO A 150 -15.45 13.22 0.41
N ILE A 151 -14.12 13.18 0.31
CA ILE A 151 -13.22 14.03 1.09
C ILE A 151 -13.39 15.50 0.69
N HIS A 152 -13.49 15.78 -0.60
CA HIS A 152 -13.76 17.13 -1.11
C HIS A 152 -15.15 17.64 -0.69
N LEU A 153 -16.18 16.80 -0.77
CA LEU A 153 -17.51 17.13 -0.32
C LEU A 153 -17.56 17.45 1.17
N TYR A 154 -16.92 16.62 1.99
CA TYR A 154 -16.82 16.86 3.43
C TYR A 154 -16.16 18.20 3.75
N LYS A 155 -15.04 18.51 3.10
CA LYS A 155 -14.37 19.82 3.24
C LYS A 155 -15.29 20.98 2.85
N LYS A 156 -16.03 20.84 1.76
CA LYS A 156 -16.95 21.87 1.27
C LYS A 156 -18.13 22.11 2.24
N MET A 157 -18.63 21.05 2.84
CA MET A 157 -19.79 21.12 3.76
C MET A 157 -19.42 21.64 5.15
N PHE A 158 -18.29 21.26 5.67
CA PHE A 158 -17.87 21.48 7.05
C PHE A 158 -16.72 22.49 7.20
N GLY A 159 -16.32 23.17 6.13
CA GLY A 159 -15.36 24.26 6.15
C GLY A 159 -13.98 23.86 6.62
N MET A 160 -13.52 24.42 7.73
CA MET A 160 -12.17 24.27 8.28
C MET A 160 -11.85 22.88 8.85
N TYR A 161 -12.72 21.89 8.69
CA TYR A 161 -12.43 20.54 9.14
C TYR A 161 -11.25 19.94 8.38
N ASN A 162 -10.31 19.40 9.16
CA ASN A 162 -9.11 18.79 8.67
C ASN A 162 -9.45 17.62 7.72
N SER A 163 -8.79 17.57 6.56
CA SER A 163 -8.93 16.46 5.60
C SER A 163 -8.65 15.09 6.21
N ARG A 164 -7.85 15.04 7.29
CA ARG A 164 -7.59 13.82 8.06
C ARG A 164 -8.86 13.24 8.67
N ASN A 165 -9.76 14.09 9.18
CA ASN A 165 -11.04 13.63 9.74
C ASN A 165 -11.96 13.08 8.64
N ALA A 166 -11.98 13.72 7.45
CA ALA A 166 -12.73 13.23 6.30
C ALA A 166 -12.20 11.89 5.79
N GLU A 167 -10.88 11.72 5.74
CA GLU A 167 -10.24 10.48 5.35
C GLU A 167 -10.49 9.35 6.36
N GLY A 168 -10.49 9.66 7.65
CA GLY A 168 -10.86 8.71 8.72
C GLY A 168 -12.29 8.22 8.61
N LEU A 169 -13.25 9.13 8.39
CA LEU A 169 -14.65 8.79 8.17
C LEU A 169 -14.85 7.96 6.91
N TRP A 170 -14.15 8.31 5.82
CA TRP A 170 -14.18 7.58 4.56
C TRP A 170 -13.62 6.15 4.72
N GLY A 171 -12.49 6.00 5.39
CA GLY A 171 -11.92 4.69 5.69
C GLY A 171 -12.86 3.81 6.50
N THR A 172 -13.61 4.38 7.43
CA THR A 172 -14.61 3.68 8.24
C THR A 172 -15.86 3.33 7.42
N ALA A 173 -16.34 4.25 6.57
CA ALA A 173 -17.52 4.06 5.75
C ALA A 173 -17.32 3.02 4.64
N ILE A 174 -16.17 2.98 4.00
CA ILE A 174 -15.82 1.93 3.01
C ILE A 174 -15.60 0.57 3.68
N GLY A 175 -15.47 0.52 4.97
CA GLY A 175 -15.50 -0.73 5.73
C GLY A 175 -16.82 -1.49 5.63
N PHE A 176 -17.56 -1.36 4.54
CA PHE A 176 -18.72 -2.13 4.05
C PHE A 176 -19.83 -2.47 5.06
N LYS A 177 -19.66 -2.18 6.34
CA LYS A 177 -20.66 -2.47 7.37
C LYS A 177 -21.63 -1.32 7.66
N THR A 178 -21.41 -0.15 7.07
CA THR A 178 -22.19 1.05 7.32
C THR A 178 -22.78 1.71 6.07
N ALA A 179 -22.66 1.06 4.92
CA ALA A 179 -23.26 1.54 3.67
C ALA A 179 -24.58 0.81 3.31
N CYS A 180 -25.17 0.10 4.28
CA CYS A 180 -26.50 -0.47 4.18
C CYS A 180 -27.43 0.22 5.15
#